data_9a267ade22fe33e9bffe3bc047fad447
#
_entry.id   9a267ade22fe33e9bffe3bc047fad447
#
_cell.length_a   1.000
_cell.length_b   1.000
_cell.length_c   1.000
_cell.angle_alpha   90.00
_cell.angle_beta   90.00
_cell.angle_gamma   90.00
#
_symmetry.space_group_name_H-M   'P 1'
#
loop_
_entity.id
_entity.type
_entity.pdbx_description
1 polymer ?
#
loop_
_entity_poly.entity_id
_entity_poly.type
_entity_poly.pdbx_seq_one_letter_code
_entity_poly.pdbx_strand_id
1 'polypeptide(L)'
;KPGCTVGCDCDRYVEVWNIVFSQFNNDGHGNYTELKQKNIDTGMGLERLACVCQNVTSLFDVDTVMNITNKVSEITGAHYEESDKTDVSLRVITDHIRSSTFMICDGILPSNEGRGYVLRRLLRRAARHGKLLGVNEPFLYQVVDTVVHENECQYPELREKQSYITRVIRTEEENFAKTIDGGMKIFSEMLESHKAKGETTFSGADAFKLYDTYGFPIDLTNEMVAEEGMQVDEAAFKQLMQEQKVRAREARKALGDLGWAGVEFGKEIPATTFIGYTNMEAEGKIVAIVADEELQGAITSGTDAILVLDQTPFYAEMGGQVADHGTIHTETAEFTVTDVQKNKGGKFMHYGKLVSGSLAVGDTVTASIDAARRKAIMRAHSATHLLDYALRTVLGDHAHQAGSLVEPDRLRYDFTHFSAVTADELVKISRLVSELVLDGMPVETKEMPIAEAKKLGAIALFGEKYGDVVRVVNMGGKSVELCGGTHVDNTAKVGPFRITSESSVASGVRRIEAVTGEAFLNLVDEMNMRLVKAAELLKTTPMELINKAQSSMNEIRELHQTIERMKDKLFAGDVDSLMFSAKDVNGLKVVTASRENTDANDLRKLGDFLRDKNPNTVAALGA
;
A
#
# COMPACT_ATOMS: atom_id res chain seq x y z
N LYS A 1 41.91 -30.11 6.91
CA LYS A 1 43.09 -29.36 6.43
C LYS A 1 44.20 -29.53 7.45
N PRO A 2 45.51 -29.58 7.04
CA PRO A 2 46.61 -29.58 8.00
C PRO A 2 46.55 -28.30 8.84
N GLY A 3 46.65 -28.44 10.21
CA GLY A 3 46.57 -27.31 11.13
C GLY A 3 45.14 -26.96 11.61
N CYS A 4 44.11 -27.71 11.23
CA CYS A 4 42.74 -27.49 11.69
C CYS A 4 42.64 -27.81 13.19
N THR A 5 42.17 -26.80 13.96
CA THR A 5 41.96 -26.89 15.40
C THR A 5 40.55 -26.38 15.75
N VAL A 6 40.05 -26.62 16.97
CA VAL A 6 38.82 -26.01 17.48
C VAL A 6 38.94 -24.48 17.37
N GLY A 7 37.95 -23.84 16.81
CA GLY A 7 37.91 -22.39 16.58
C GLY A 7 38.49 -21.92 15.24
N CYS A 8 38.84 -22.84 14.31
CA CYS A 8 39.15 -22.42 12.94
C CYS A 8 37.89 -22.31 12.07
N ASP A 9 37.88 -21.39 11.09
CA ASP A 9 36.77 -21.08 10.18
C ASP A 9 36.60 -22.13 9.04
N CYS A 10 36.93 -23.40 9.28
CA CYS A 10 36.92 -24.42 8.21
C CYS A 10 35.71 -25.37 8.28
N ASP A 11 34.70 -25.07 9.09
CA ASP A 11 33.45 -25.80 9.30
C ASP A 11 33.64 -27.27 9.78
N ARG A 12 34.85 -27.67 10.15
CA ARG A 12 35.10 -29.01 10.72
C ARG A 12 34.60 -29.13 12.16
N TYR A 13 34.67 -28.01 12.90
CA TYR A 13 34.16 -27.88 14.24
C TYR A 13 33.00 -26.92 14.23
N VAL A 14 31.80 -27.43 14.45
CA VAL A 14 30.56 -26.63 14.47
C VAL A 14 30.08 -26.52 15.91
N GLU A 15 29.84 -25.30 16.38
CA GLU A 15 29.26 -25.07 17.70
C GLU A 15 27.81 -25.54 17.70
N VAL A 16 27.48 -26.42 18.65
CA VAL A 16 26.12 -26.92 18.87
C VAL A 16 25.44 -26.18 20.01
N TRP A 17 26.19 -25.86 21.04
CA TRP A 17 25.69 -25.22 22.26
C TRP A 17 26.72 -24.24 22.78
N ASN A 18 26.28 -23.05 23.18
CA ASN A 18 27.12 -21.98 23.68
C ASN A 18 26.61 -21.55 25.05
N ILE A 19 27.56 -21.33 25.99
CA ILE A 19 27.28 -20.89 27.36
C ILE A 19 28.13 -19.66 27.67
N VAL A 20 27.47 -18.54 27.92
CA VAL A 20 28.10 -17.23 28.18
C VAL A 20 27.90 -16.83 29.62
N PHE A 21 28.98 -16.49 30.29
CA PHE A 21 28.97 -15.98 31.66
C PHE A 21 29.05 -14.46 31.64
N SER A 22 27.93 -13.77 31.88
CA SER A 22 27.87 -12.31 31.93
C SER A 22 28.15 -11.82 33.34
N GLN A 23 29.29 -11.17 33.54
CA GLN A 23 29.74 -10.67 34.84
C GLN A 23 29.85 -9.16 34.90
N PHE A 24 30.02 -8.49 33.73
CA PHE A 24 30.30 -7.09 33.63
C PHE A 24 29.32 -6.37 32.72
N ASN A 25 29.02 -5.12 33.05
CA ASN A 25 28.35 -4.17 32.17
C ASN A 25 29.41 -3.32 31.45
N ASN A 26 29.32 -3.20 30.13
CA ASN A 26 30.15 -2.33 29.31
C ASN A 26 29.35 -1.04 29.00
N ASP A 27 29.91 0.12 29.31
CA ASP A 27 29.29 1.42 29.03
C ASP A 27 29.43 1.89 27.57
N GLY A 28 30.00 1.05 26.69
CA GLY A 28 30.26 1.38 25.30
C GLY A 28 31.54 2.21 25.07
N HIS A 29 32.22 2.65 26.15
CA HIS A 29 33.47 3.42 26.12
C HIS A 29 34.69 2.61 26.60
N GLY A 30 34.49 1.28 26.83
CA GLY A 30 35.55 0.38 27.28
C GLY A 30 35.67 0.27 28.81
N ASN A 31 34.80 0.89 29.60
CA ASN A 31 34.77 0.71 31.03
C ASN A 31 33.84 -0.47 31.39
N TYR A 32 34.32 -1.34 32.26
CA TYR A 32 33.59 -2.53 32.72
C TYR A 32 33.29 -2.38 34.21
N THR A 33 32.00 -2.46 34.58
CA THR A 33 31.55 -2.49 35.97
C THR A 33 30.90 -3.84 36.25
N GLU A 34 31.14 -4.42 37.45
CA GLU A 34 30.51 -5.67 37.83
C GLU A 34 28.98 -5.53 37.89
N LEU A 35 28.29 -6.52 37.33
CA LEU A 35 26.84 -6.64 37.46
C LEU A 35 26.47 -6.95 38.90
N LYS A 36 25.42 -6.33 39.42
CA LYS A 36 24.85 -6.63 40.74
C LYS A 36 24.41 -8.10 40.85
N GLN A 37 23.91 -8.64 39.75
CA GLN A 37 23.54 -10.04 39.59
C GLN A 37 24.26 -10.60 38.37
N LYS A 38 25.11 -11.59 38.57
CA LYS A 38 25.79 -12.32 37.49
C LYS A 38 24.83 -13.26 36.82
N ASN A 39 24.89 -13.35 35.50
CA ASN A 39 23.98 -14.15 34.69
C ASN A 39 24.75 -15.18 33.87
N ILE A 40 24.08 -16.29 33.59
CA ILE A 40 24.50 -17.26 32.60
C ILE A 40 23.49 -17.19 31.47
N ASP A 41 23.99 -16.89 30.27
CA ASP A 41 23.20 -16.91 29.05
C ASP A 41 23.62 -18.13 28.22
N THR A 42 22.66 -18.78 27.56
CA THR A 42 22.94 -19.98 26.79
C THR A 42 22.12 -20.00 25.52
N GLY A 43 22.76 -20.45 24.43
CA GLY A 43 22.14 -20.63 23.14
C GLY A 43 22.49 -21.97 22.51
N MET A 44 21.50 -22.67 21.96
CA MET A 44 21.68 -23.97 21.33
C MET A 44 20.94 -24.04 20.00
N GLY A 45 21.59 -24.59 18.98
CA GLY A 45 20.93 -24.89 17.71
C GLY A 45 20.17 -26.20 17.78
N LEU A 46 18.83 -26.19 17.74
CA LEU A 46 18.01 -27.39 17.82
C LEU A 46 18.35 -28.38 16.70
N GLU A 47 18.42 -27.93 15.47
CA GLU A 47 18.75 -28.77 14.33
C GLU A 47 20.20 -29.27 14.38
N ARG A 48 21.14 -28.47 14.91
CA ARG A 48 22.52 -28.94 15.14
C ARG A 48 22.58 -30.06 16.16
N LEU A 49 21.80 -29.95 17.26
CA LEU A 49 21.68 -31.03 18.23
C LEU A 49 21.00 -32.26 17.60
N ALA A 50 19.93 -32.08 16.83
CA ALA A 50 19.25 -33.16 16.14
C ALA A 50 20.18 -33.90 15.18
N CYS A 51 21.06 -33.19 14.41
CA CYS A 51 22.09 -33.84 13.60
C CYS A 51 22.98 -34.80 14.41
N VAL A 52 23.43 -34.36 15.58
CA VAL A 52 24.25 -35.18 16.45
C VAL A 52 23.47 -36.41 16.94
N CYS A 53 22.23 -36.23 17.38
CA CYS A 53 21.38 -37.30 17.88
C CYS A 53 20.98 -38.33 16.82
N GLN A 54 20.71 -37.85 15.60
CA GLN A 54 20.32 -38.66 14.44
C GLN A 54 21.53 -39.19 13.66
N ASN A 55 22.75 -38.77 14.02
CA ASN A 55 24.01 -39.14 13.35
C ASN A 55 23.99 -38.80 11.84
N VAL A 56 23.47 -37.62 11.49
CA VAL A 56 23.47 -37.07 10.11
C VAL A 56 24.46 -35.92 10.01
N THR A 57 24.88 -35.61 8.78
CA THR A 57 25.98 -34.66 8.53
C THR A 57 25.51 -33.25 8.12
N SER A 58 24.25 -33.12 7.72
CA SER A 58 23.66 -31.86 7.29
C SER A 58 22.38 -31.55 8.11
N LEU A 59 22.14 -30.27 8.34
CA LEU A 59 20.86 -29.79 8.93
C LEU A 59 19.65 -30.18 8.07
N PHE A 60 19.85 -30.31 6.76
CA PHE A 60 18.80 -30.70 5.82
C PHE A 60 18.48 -32.19 5.85
N ASP A 61 19.34 -33.01 6.46
CA ASP A 61 19.15 -34.46 6.61
C ASP A 61 18.41 -34.81 7.94
N VAL A 62 18.14 -33.81 8.78
CA VAL A 62 17.31 -33.97 9.98
C VAL A 62 15.87 -34.31 9.57
N ASP A 63 15.25 -35.28 10.23
CA ASP A 63 13.95 -35.86 9.87
C ASP A 63 12.85 -34.82 9.57
N THR A 64 12.61 -33.87 10.44
CA THR A 64 11.59 -32.81 10.26
C THR A 64 11.90 -31.88 9.08
N VAL A 65 13.18 -31.60 8.82
CA VAL A 65 13.60 -30.78 7.67
C VAL A 65 13.54 -31.60 6.39
N MET A 66 13.96 -32.87 6.45
CA MET A 66 13.91 -33.79 5.32
C MET A 66 12.47 -34.02 4.81
N ASN A 67 11.49 -34.07 5.72
CA ASN A 67 10.08 -34.19 5.33
C ASN A 67 9.62 -33.00 4.48
N ILE A 68 10.08 -31.78 4.79
CA ILE A 68 9.82 -30.59 3.98
C ILE A 68 10.54 -30.70 2.62
N THR A 69 11.81 -31.10 2.63
CA THR A 69 12.61 -31.33 1.40
C THR A 69 11.95 -32.38 0.48
N ASN A 70 11.46 -33.47 1.05
CA ASN A 70 10.75 -34.52 0.32
C ASN A 70 9.46 -33.99 -0.32
N LYS A 71 8.72 -33.12 0.38
CA LYS A 71 7.53 -32.47 -0.19
C LYS A 71 7.88 -31.54 -1.35
N VAL A 72 8.97 -30.80 -1.24
CA VAL A 72 9.48 -29.98 -2.35
C VAL A 72 9.89 -30.87 -3.53
N SER A 73 10.59 -31.98 -3.28
CA SER A 73 10.99 -32.96 -4.29
C SER A 73 9.78 -33.59 -5.02
N GLU A 74 8.74 -33.95 -4.26
CA GLU A 74 7.48 -34.47 -4.81
C GLU A 74 6.83 -33.47 -5.81
N ILE A 75 6.77 -32.18 -5.44
CA ILE A 75 6.14 -31.14 -6.25
C ILE A 75 7.00 -30.80 -7.48
N THR A 76 8.32 -30.70 -7.32
CA THR A 76 9.24 -30.29 -8.41
C THR A 76 9.64 -31.44 -9.31
N GLY A 77 9.49 -32.68 -8.87
CA GLY A 77 10.00 -33.86 -9.58
C GLY A 77 11.54 -34.03 -9.49
N ALA A 78 12.23 -33.16 -8.76
CA ALA A 78 13.66 -33.24 -8.55
C ALA A 78 14.01 -34.12 -7.36
N HIS A 79 15.12 -34.83 -7.41
CA HIS A 79 15.53 -35.75 -6.34
C HIS A 79 16.71 -35.20 -5.55
N TYR A 80 16.63 -35.26 -4.22
CA TYR A 80 17.72 -34.89 -3.35
C TYR A 80 18.88 -35.89 -3.52
N GLU A 81 20.12 -35.41 -3.48
CA GLU A 81 21.35 -36.17 -3.79
C GLU A 81 21.52 -36.55 -5.28
N GLU A 82 20.75 -35.95 -6.18
CA GLU A 82 20.91 -36.17 -7.64
C GLU A 82 22.10 -35.36 -8.22
N SER A 83 22.24 -34.12 -7.82
CA SER A 83 23.35 -33.25 -8.19
C SER A 83 23.50 -32.08 -7.22
N ASP A 84 24.71 -31.52 -7.11
CA ASP A 84 24.96 -30.34 -6.26
C ASP A 84 24.03 -29.17 -6.57
N LYS A 85 23.70 -28.93 -7.84
CA LYS A 85 22.82 -27.83 -8.26
C LYS A 85 21.37 -28.08 -7.82
N THR A 86 20.89 -29.32 -7.98
CA THR A 86 19.57 -29.74 -7.56
C THR A 86 19.45 -29.63 -6.04
N ASP A 87 20.43 -30.11 -5.31
CA ASP A 87 20.46 -30.08 -3.84
C ASP A 87 20.47 -28.66 -3.29
N VAL A 88 21.27 -27.77 -3.87
CA VAL A 88 21.26 -26.35 -3.49
C VAL A 88 19.84 -25.76 -3.67
N SER A 89 19.18 -26.03 -4.78
CA SER A 89 17.83 -25.52 -5.03
C SER A 89 16.82 -26.07 -4.06
N LEU A 90 16.83 -27.39 -3.79
CA LEU A 90 15.93 -28.02 -2.82
C LEU A 90 16.15 -27.49 -1.40
N ARG A 91 17.41 -27.32 -0.97
CA ARG A 91 17.76 -26.75 0.34
C ARG A 91 17.31 -25.31 0.47
N VAL A 92 17.53 -24.48 -0.55
CA VAL A 92 17.09 -23.07 -0.55
C VAL A 92 15.58 -22.99 -0.42
N ILE A 93 14.83 -23.77 -1.20
CA ILE A 93 13.37 -23.77 -1.13
C ILE A 93 12.90 -24.21 0.27
N THR A 94 13.46 -25.30 0.79
CA THR A 94 13.12 -25.85 2.11
C THR A 94 13.34 -24.85 3.24
N ASP A 95 14.53 -24.25 3.30
CA ASP A 95 14.89 -23.25 4.31
C ASP A 95 13.98 -22.02 4.24
N HIS A 96 13.79 -21.50 3.02
CA HIS A 96 13.06 -20.26 2.83
C HIS A 96 11.55 -20.40 3.05
N ILE A 97 10.94 -21.53 2.64
CA ILE A 97 9.52 -21.74 2.88
C ILE A 97 9.22 -21.96 4.37
N ARG A 98 10.10 -22.70 5.08
CA ARG A 98 10.01 -22.87 6.53
C ARG A 98 10.09 -21.52 7.23
N SER A 99 11.14 -20.75 6.97
CA SER A 99 11.34 -19.43 7.56
C SER A 99 10.19 -18.47 7.24
N SER A 100 9.72 -18.44 5.98
CA SER A 100 8.62 -17.60 5.56
C SER A 100 7.29 -17.94 6.25
N THR A 101 7.03 -19.23 6.46
CA THR A 101 5.83 -19.71 7.15
C THR A 101 5.78 -19.16 8.59
N PHE A 102 6.89 -19.24 9.33
CA PHE A 102 6.99 -18.68 10.67
C PHE A 102 6.92 -17.16 10.69
N MET A 103 7.62 -16.46 9.79
CA MET A 103 7.57 -15.01 9.71
C MET A 103 6.14 -14.49 9.48
N ILE A 104 5.36 -15.15 8.61
CA ILE A 104 3.98 -14.77 8.36
C ILE A 104 3.09 -15.10 9.56
N CYS A 105 3.31 -16.22 10.22
CA CYS A 105 2.62 -16.58 11.47
C CYS A 105 2.81 -15.49 12.54
N ASP A 106 4.01 -14.91 12.63
CA ASP A 106 4.37 -13.82 13.53
C ASP A 106 3.89 -12.43 13.04
N GLY A 107 3.09 -12.39 11.97
CA GLY A 107 2.45 -11.18 11.47
C GLY A 107 3.30 -10.32 10.52
N ILE A 108 4.39 -10.87 9.96
CA ILE A 108 5.19 -10.18 8.95
C ILE A 108 4.54 -10.41 7.57
N LEU A 109 4.33 -9.32 6.82
CA LEU A 109 3.86 -9.37 5.43
C LEU A 109 4.95 -8.94 4.45
N PRO A 110 4.95 -9.49 3.21
CA PRO A 110 5.89 -9.08 2.18
C PRO A 110 5.76 -7.59 1.87
N SER A 111 6.87 -6.84 1.94
CA SER A 111 6.89 -5.40 1.67
C SER A 111 8.20 -4.98 0.97
N ASN A 112 8.34 -3.69 0.64
CA ASN A 112 9.56 -3.16 0.00
C ASN A 112 10.62 -2.70 1.01
N GLU A 113 10.30 -2.66 2.30
CA GLU A 113 11.20 -2.14 3.34
C GLU A 113 11.12 -2.98 4.63
N GLY A 114 12.14 -2.84 5.47
CA GLY A 114 12.18 -3.45 6.80
C GLY A 114 12.10 -4.99 6.79
N ARG A 115 11.40 -5.55 7.78
CA ARG A 115 11.27 -7.01 7.95
C ARG A 115 10.51 -7.67 6.80
N GLY A 116 9.51 -7.00 6.25
CA GLY A 116 8.73 -7.51 5.13
C GLY A 116 9.53 -7.62 3.84
N TYR A 117 10.57 -6.79 3.63
CA TYR A 117 11.51 -6.94 2.54
C TYR A 117 12.30 -8.26 2.64
N VAL A 118 12.73 -8.63 3.84
CA VAL A 118 13.43 -9.91 4.07
C VAL A 118 12.52 -11.08 3.69
N LEU A 119 11.28 -11.09 4.16
CA LEU A 119 10.29 -12.11 3.80
C LEU A 119 10.07 -12.19 2.28
N ARG A 120 9.86 -11.05 1.63
CA ARG A 120 9.71 -11.00 0.17
C ARG A 120 10.92 -11.57 -0.56
N ARG A 121 12.12 -11.22 -0.12
CA ARG A 121 13.38 -11.74 -0.69
C ARG A 121 13.46 -13.25 -0.60
N LEU A 122 13.14 -13.83 0.56
CA LEU A 122 13.14 -15.29 0.75
C LEU A 122 12.15 -15.98 -0.19
N LEU A 123 10.90 -15.49 -0.27
CA LEU A 123 9.87 -16.08 -1.14
C LEU A 123 10.26 -16.00 -2.62
N ARG A 124 10.76 -14.85 -3.09
CA ARG A 124 11.17 -14.68 -4.49
C ARG A 124 12.39 -15.50 -4.85
N ARG A 125 13.34 -15.64 -3.92
CA ARG A 125 14.50 -16.52 -4.10
C ARG A 125 14.08 -17.99 -4.20
N ALA A 126 13.21 -18.44 -3.33
CA ALA A 126 12.65 -19.80 -3.38
C ALA A 126 11.87 -20.06 -4.68
N ALA A 127 11.05 -19.11 -5.13
CA ALA A 127 10.30 -19.22 -6.39
C ALA A 127 11.25 -19.31 -7.61
N ARG A 128 12.35 -18.54 -7.64
CA ARG A 128 13.38 -18.67 -8.67
C ARG A 128 14.01 -20.06 -8.68
N HIS A 129 14.37 -20.60 -7.51
CA HIS A 129 14.93 -21.96 -7.43
C HIS A 129 13.94 -23.02 -7.90
N GLY A 130 12.62 -22.82 -7.68
CA GLY A 130 11.60 -23.65 -8.31
C GLY A 130 11.63 -23.60 -9.83
N LYS A 131 11.80 -22.41 -10.42
CA LYS A 131 12.00 -22.26 -11.88
C LYS A 131 13.24 -23.00 -12.37
N LEU A 132 14.35 -22.97 -11.64
CA LEU A 132 15.57 -23.71 -11.99
C LEU A 132 15.36 -25.23 -11.95
N LEU A 133 14.43 -25.72 -11.13
CA LEU A 133 13.99 -27.11 -11.09
C LEU A 133 12.88 -27.44 -12.10
N GLY A 134 12.48 -26.48 -12.95
CA GLY A 134 11.49 -26.70 -14.03
C GLY A 134 10.04 -26.43 -13.66
N VAL A 135 9.74 -25.94 -12.45
CA VAL A 135 8.38 -25.59 -12.03
C VAL A 135 8.01 -24.22 -12.61
N ASN A 136 6.92 -24.18 -13.39
CA ASN A 136 6.46 -22.94 -14.03
C ASN A 136 5.28 -22.27 -13.33
N GLU A 137 4.57 -23.00 -12.50
CA GLU A 137 3.39 -22.51 -11.76
C GLU A 137 3.75 -22.23 -10.29
N PRO A 138 3.02 -21.34 -9.60
CA PRO A 138 3.16 -21.15 -8.17
C PRO A 138 2.97 -22.46 -7.40
N PHE A 139 3.89 -22.79 -6.49
CA PHE A 139 3.91 -24.07 -5.78
C PHE A 139 4.30 -23.97 -4.30
N LEU A 140 4.99 -22.93 -3.88
CA LEU A 140 5.51 -22.78 -2.50
C LEU A 140 4.40 -22.91 -1.46
N TYR A 141 3.22 -22.38 -1.76
CA TYR A 141 2.05 -22.45 -0.89
C TYR A 141 1.61 -23.90 -0.59
N GLN A 142 1.92 -24.87 -1.46
CA GLN A 142 1.58 -26.29 -1.28
C GLN A 142 2.48 -26.98 -0.25
N VAL A 143 3.64 -26.40 0.06
CA VAL A 143 4.60 -26.91 1.05
C VAL A 143 4.22 -26.48 2.46
N VAL A 144 3.40 -25.43 2.62
CA VAL A 144 3.04 -24.84 3.92
C VAL A 144 2.43 -25.87 4.87
N ASP A 145 1.56 -26.76 4.39
CA ASP A 145 0.92 -27.77 5.22
C ASP A 145 1.96 -28.71 5.85
N THR A 146 2.98 -29.11 5.09
CA THR A 146 4.08 -29.94 5.62
C THR A 146 4.87 -29.19 6.68
N VAL A 147 5.20 -27.90 6.46
CA VAL A 147 5.88 -27.08 7.46
C VAL A 147 5.05 -26.97 8.74
N VAL A 148 3.75 -26.75 8.60
CA VAL A 148 2.82 -26.70 9.75
C VAL A 148 2.80 -28.02 10.48
N HIS A 149 2.61 -29.14 9.78
CA HIS A 149 2.56 -30.48 10.37
C HIS A 149 3.80 -30.81 11.18
N GLU A 150 4.99 -30.51 10.67
CA GLU A 150 6.26 -30.78 11.35
C GLU A 150 6.48 -29.90 12.61
N ASN A 151 5.76 -28.81 12.76
CA ASN A 151 6.01 -27.83 13.81
C ASN A 151 4.81 -27.55 14.73
N GLU A 152 3.57 -27.95 14.37
CA GLU A 152 2.34 -27.59 15.09
C GLU A 152 2.28 -28.11 16.53
N CYS A 153 3.03 -29.19 16.86
CA CYS A 153 3.09 -29.70 18.21
C CYS A 153 3.65 -28.70 19.21
N GLN A 154 4.61 -27.86 18.79
CA GLN A 154 5.24 -26.83 19.63
C GLN A 154 4.70 -25.42 19.32
N TYR A 155 4.16 -25.22 18.11
CA TYR A 155 3.66 -23.95 17.58
C TYR A 155 2.24 -24.14 17.04
N PRO A 156 1.23 -24.37 17.89
CA PRO A 156 -0.15 -24.63 17.46
C PRO A 156 -0.76 -23.50 16.65
N GLU A 157 -0.29 -22.25 16.84
CA GLU A 157 -0.68 -21.08 16.07
C GLU A 157 -0.40 -21.19 14.57
N LEU A 158 0.54 -22.03 14.16
CA LEU A 158 0.79 -22.32 12.75
C LEU A 158 -0.42 -22.99 12.10
N ARG A 159 -1.04 -23.94 12.80
CA ARG A 159 -2.26 -24.64 12.32
C ARG A 159 -3.45 -23.69 12.31
N GLU A 160 -3.60 -22.88 13.33
CA GLU A 160 -4.69 -21.89 13.42
C GLU A 160 -4.63 -20.87 12.27
N LYS A 161 -3.44 -20.43 11.90
CA LYS A 161 -3.21 -19.43 10.86
C LYS A 161 -2.86 -20.01 9.48
N GLN A 162 -2.87 -21.33 9.31
CA GLN A 162 -2.40 -21.99 8.08
C GLN A 162 -3.06 -21.43 6.80
N SER A 163 -4.37 -21.28 6.80
CA SER A 163 -5.09 -20.78 5.63
C SER A 163 -4.68 -19.35 5.25
N TYR A 164 -4.38 -18.53 6.25
CA TYR A 164 -3.86 -17.19 6.07
C TYR A 164 -2.44 -17.20 5.50
N ILE A 165 -1.53 -17.99 6.10
CA ILE A 165 -0.14 -18.15 5.67
C ILE A 165 -0.08 -18.62 4.21
N THR A 166 -0.85 -19.66 3.89
CA THR A 166 -0.94 -20.22 2.53
C THR A 166 -1.37 -19.15 1.51
N ARG A 167 -2.35 -18.30 1.86
CA ARG A 167 -2.85 -17.25 0.98
C ARG A 167 -1.83 -16.15 0.76
N VAL A 168 -1.12 -15.73 1.80
CA VAL A 168 -0.06 -14.70 1.70
C VAL A 168 1.07 -15.18 0.78
N ILE A 169 1.56 -16.41 0.99
CA ILE A 169 2.64 -17.00 0.17
C ILE A 169 2.19 -17.12 -1.28
N ARG A 170 1.02 -17.69 -1.51
CA ARG A 170 0.45 -17.85 -2.85
C ARG A 170 0.32 -16.53 -3.59
N THR A 171 -0.21 -15.50 -2.92
CA THR A 171 -0.39 -14.16 -3.53
C THR A 171 0.95 -13.51 -3.90
N GLU A 172 1.97 -13.59 -3.05
CA GLU A 172 3.29 -13.03 -3.37
C GLU A 172 3.96 -13.81 -4.51
N GLU A 173 3.82 -15.13 -4.53
CA GLU A 173 4.35 -16.00 -5.59
C GLU A 173 3.65 -15.74 -6.93
N GLU A 174 2.30 -15.65 -6.96
CA GLU A 174 1.53 -15.30 -8.16
C GLU A 174 1.88 -13.90 -8.70
N ASN A 175 2.11 -12.94 -7.80
CA ASN A 175 2.52 -11.59 -8.20
C ASN A 175 3.94 -11.58 -8.78
N PHE A 176 4.85 -12.37 -8.24
CA PHE A 176 6.20 -12.49 -8.78
C PHE A 176 6.22 -13.27 -10.09
N ALA A 177 5.40 -14.31 -10.24
CA ALA A 177 5.27 -15.09 -11.47
C ALA A 177 4.89 -14.23 -12.68
N LYS A 178 4.10 -13.17 -12.50
CA LYS A 178 3.74 -12.22 -13.58
C LYS A 178 4.93 -11.44 -14.14
N THR A 179 5.98 -11.25 -13.36
CA THR A 179 7.14 -10.41 -13.71
C THR A 179 8.42 -11.20 -13.89
N ILE A 180 8.54 -12.40 -13.32
CA ILE A 180 9.79 -13.18 -13.32
C ILE A 180 10.23 -13.55 -14.73
N ASP A 181 9.34 -14.02 -15.60
CA ASP A 181 9.71 -14.44 -16.96
C ASP A 181 10.18 -13.25 -17.80
N GLY A 182 9.48 -12.11 -17.70
CA GLY A 182 9.91 -10.86 -18.33
C GLY A 182 11.24 -10.37 -17.77
N GLY A 183 11.41 -10.42 -16.45
CA GLY A 183 12.64 -10.01 -15.77
C GLY A 183 13.84 -10.92 -16.13
N MET A 184 13.65 -12.23 -16.18
CA MET A 184 14.70 -13.18 -16.59
C MET A 184 15.13 -12.97 -18.03
N LYS A 185 14.19 -12.73 -18.95
CA LYS A 185 14.51 -12.41 -20.35
C LYS A 185 15.34 -11.13 -20.44
N ILE A 186 14.90 -10.06 -19.80
CA ILE A 186 15.62 -8.78 -19.80
C ILE A 186 16.99 -8.92 -19.13
N PHE A 187 17.08 -9.68 -18.02
CA PHE A 187 18.36 -9.98 -17.39
C PHE A 187 19.33 -10.65 -18.36
N SER A 188 18.89 -11.68 -19.10
CA SER A 188 19.71 -12.37 -20.09
C SER A 188 20.19 -11.43 -21.20
N GLU A 189 19.31 -10.57 -21.72
CA GLU A 189 19.66 -9.56 -22.74
C GLU A 189 20.70 -8.55 -22.23
N MET A 190 20.53 -8.06 -20.98
CA MET A 190 21.49 -7.16 -20.33
C MET A 190 22.84 -7.85 -20.11
N LEU A 191 22.83 -9.08 -19.59
CA LEU A 191 24.02 -9.88 -19.34
C LEU A 191 24.82 -10.13 -20.63
N GLU A 192 24.15 -10.53 -21.71
CA GLU A 192 24.78 -10.70 -23.02
C GLU A 192 25.40 -9.39 -23.52
N SER A 193 24.74 -8.26 -23.33
CA SER A 193 25.26 -6.95 -23.69
C SER A 193 26.55 -6.62 -22.93
N HIS A 194 26.61 -6.87 -21.62
CA HIS A 194 27.81 -6.66 -20.81
C HIS A 194 28.94 -7.62 -21.22
N LYS A 195 28.65 -8.90 -21.45
CA LYS A 195 29.61 -9.89 -21.90
C LYS A 195 30.19 -9.54 -23.30
N ALA A 196 29.34 -9.07 -24.22
CA ALA A 196 29.78 -8.65 -25.56
C ALA A 196 30.73 -7.45 -25.53
N LYS A 197 30.64 -6.60 -24.50
CA LYS A 197 31.57 -5.47 -24.28
C LYS A 197 32.82 -5.87 -23.50
N GLY A 198 32.90 -7.12 -23.04
CA GLY A 198 34.02 -7.60 -22.20
C GLY A 198 33.99 -7.04 -20.77
N GLU A 199 32.84 -6.58 -20.30
CA GLU A 199 32.67 -6.06 -18.96
C GLU A 199 32.59 -7.21 -17.95
N THR A 200 33.22 -7.05 -16.79
CA THR A 200 33.16 -8.00 -15.67
C THR A 200 32.21 -7.53 -14.58
N THR A 201 31.63 -6.34 -14.75
CA THR A 201 30.73 -5.71 -13.78
C THR A 201 29.40 -5.45 -14.46
N PHE A 202 28.32 -5.95 -13.84
CA PHE A 202 26.93 -5.66 -14.23
C PHE A 202 26.52 -4.28 -13.69
N SER A 203 25.96 -3.43 -14.54
CA SER A 203 25.73 -2.03 -14.18
C SER A 203 24.69 -1.89 -13.05
N GLY A 204 24.93 -0.95 -12.13
CA GLY A 204 23.97 -0.61 -11.07
C GLY A 204 22.64 -0.08 -11.60
N ALA A 205 22.65 0.54 -12.79
CA ALA A 205 21.44 1.01 -13.47
C ALA A 205 20.56 -0.15 -13.97
N ASP A 206 21.17 -1.19 -14.54
CA ASP A 206 20.46 -2.39 -14.97
C ASP A 206 19.94 -3.18 -13.77
N ALA A 207 20.73 -3.29 -12.71
CA ALA A 207 20.29 -3.88 -11.45
C ALA A 207 19.11 -3.10 -10.83
N PHE A 208 19.14 -1.77 -10.88
CA PHE A 208 18.05 -0.92 -10.41
C PHE A 208 16.79 -1.08 -11.26
N LYS A 209 16.90 -1.22 -12.56
CA LYS A 209 15.78 -1.49 -13.47
C LYS A 209 15.13 -2.85 -13.18
N LEU A 210 15.92 -3.89 -12.92
CA LEU A 210 15.41 -5.20 -12.50
C LEU A 210 14.68 -5.10 -11.16
N TYR A 211 15.19 -4.32 -10.21
CA TYR A 211 14.57 -4.09 -8.91
C TYR A 211 13.26 -3.32 -9.03
N ASP A 212 13.28 -2.15 -9.68
CA ASP A 212 12.17 -1.20 -9.70
C ASP A 212 11.01 -1.67 -10.60
N THR A 213 11.32 -2.22 -11.78
CA THR A 213 10.32 -2.59 -12.78
C THR A 213 9.85 -4.05 -12.65
N TYR A 214 10.79 -4.97 -12.39
CA TYR A 214 10.49 -6.41 -12.37
C TYR A 214 10.44 -7.00 -10.96
N GLY A 215 10.76 -6.20 -9.95
CA GLY A 215 10.70 -6.63 -8.55
C GLY A 215 11.77 -7.64 -8.15
N PHE A 216 12.92 -7.67 -8.83
CA PHE A 216 14.04 -8.54 -8.45
C PHE A 216 14.79 -7.92 -7.26
N PRO A 217 14.80 -8.55 -6.08
CA PRO A 217 15.65 -8.09 -4.99
C PRO A 217 17.12 -8.02 -5.43
N ILE A 218 17.86 -7.02 -4.93
CA ILE A 218 19.26 -6.85 -5.32
C ILE A 218 20.11 -8.10 -5.04
N ASP A 219 19.84 -8.77 -3.93
CA ASP A 219 20.54 -10.01 -3.58
C ASP A 219 20.30 -11.13 -4.60
N LEU A 220 19.07 -11.21 -5.16
CA LEU A 220 18.75 -12.15 -6.23
C LEU A 220 19.51 -11.80 -7.52
N THR A 221 19.58 -10.51 -7.85
CA THR A 221 20.38 -10.05 -9.01
C THR A 221 21.87 -10.33 -8.80
N ASN A 222 22.40 -10.10 -7.59
CA ASN A 222 23.78 -10.43 -7.24
C ASN A 222 24.08 -11.92 -7.43
N GLU A 223 23.20 -12.80 -6.97
CA GLU A 223 23.33 -14.25 -7.11
C GLU A 223 23.36 -14.66 -8.59
N MET A 224 22.40 -14.16 -9.38
CA MET A 224 22.32 -14.44 -10.82
C MET A 224 23.54 -13.95 -11.60
N VAL A 225 24.05 -12.79 -11.26
CA VAL A 225 25.25 -12.20 -11.88
C VAL A 225 26.51 -12.96 -11.47
N ALA A 226 26.60 -13.41 -10.22
CA ALA A 226 27.72 -14.19 -9.70
C ALA A 226 27.79 -15.60 -10.32
N GLU A 227 26.63 -16.24 -10.60
CA GLU A 227 26.57 -17.52 -11.34
C GLU A 227 27.26 -17.43 -12.72
N GLU A 228 27.28 -16.24 -13.31
CA GLU A 228 27.89 -15.95 -14.60
C GLU A 228 29.31 -15.36 -14.49
N GLY A 229 29.90 -15.40 -13.27
CA GLY A 229 31.28 -14.96 -13.01
C GLY A 229 31.46 -13.43 -13.01
N MET A 230 30.42 -12.66 -12.88
CA MET A 230 30.42 -11.20 -12.83
C MET A 230 30.05 -10.67 -11.44
N GLN A 231 30.19 -9.37 -11.22
CA GLN A 231 29.79 -8.67 -10.00
C GLN A 231 28.86 -7.50 -10.33
N VAL A 232 27.96 -7.14 -9.42
CA VAL A 232 27.08 -5.98 -9.59
C VAL A 232 27.74 -4.72 -9.02
N ASP A 233 27.60 -3.59 -9.72
CA ASP A 233 27.95 -2.26 -9.17
C ASP A 233 26.90 -1.84 -8.14
N GLU A 234 27.06 -2.34 -6.91
CA GLU A 234 26.17 -2.00 -5.79
C GLU A 234 26.25 -0.52 -5.38
N ALA A 235 27.37 0.16 -5.63
CA ALA A 235 27.52 1.56 -5.27
C ALA A 235 26.60 2.43 -6.13
N ALA A 236 26.61 2.22 -7.45
CA ALA A 236 25.69 2.89 -8.37
C ALA A 236 24.23 2.50 -8.12
N PHE A 237 23.94 1.25 -7.79
CA PHE A 237 22.59 0.82 -7.39
C PHE A 237 22.09 1.58 -6.15
N LYS A 238 22.90 1.66 -5.07
CA LYS A 238 22.56 2.38 -3.84
C LYS A 238 22.35 3.87 -4.09
N GLN A 239 23.12 4.47 -4.99
CA GLN A 239 22.93 5.87 -5.38
C GLN A 239 21.56 6.08 -6.03
N LEU A 240 21.18 5.27 -7.01
CA LEU A 240 19.88 5.36 -7.70
C LEU A 240 18.71 5.13 -6.74
N MET A 241 18.84 4.19 -5.79
CA MET A 241 17.86 3.99 -4.71
C MET A 241 17.70 5.24 -3.84
N GLN A 242 18.80 5.91 -3.52
CA GLN A 242 18.77 7.16 -2.75
C GLN A 242 18.11 8.30 -3.53
N GLU A 243 18.43 8.44 -4.82
CA GLU A 243 17.81 9.43 -5.70
C GLU A 243 16.30 9.21 -5.83
N GLN A 244 15.84 7.97 -5.91
CA GLN A 244 14.41 7.62 -5.92
C GLN A 244 13.74 8.05 -4.60
N LYS A 245 14.39 7.78 -3.44
CA LYS A 245 13.88 8.20 -2.12
C LYS A 245 13.81 9.73 -1.99
N VAL A 246 14.81 10.44 -2.51
CA VAL A 246 14.83 11.90 -2.50
C VAL A 246 13.70 12.46 -3.37
N ARG A 247 13.54 11.96 -4.61
CA ARG A 247 12.43 12.35 -5.51
C ARG A 247 11.06 12.10 -4.90
N ALA A 248 10.87 10.96 -4.23
CA ALA A 248 9.63 10.67 -3.51
C ALA A 248 9.38 11.63 -2.33
N ARG A 249 10.45 12.05 -1.64
CA ARG A 249 10.40 13.04 -0.57
C ARG A 249 10.09 14.45 -1.08
N GLU A 250 10.73 14.85 -2.18
CA GLU A 250 10.49 16.16 -2.81
C GLU A 250 9.09 16.26 -3.40
N ALA A 251 8.58 15.18 -3.99
CA ALA A 251 7.19 15.11 -4.45
C ALA A 251 6.18 15.25 -3.29
N ARG A 252 6.48 14.72 -2.10
CA ARG A 252 5.66 14.93 -0.90
C ARG A 252 5.76 16.37 -0.38
N LYS A 253 6.96 16.98 -0.39
CA LYS A 253 7.15 18.39 -0.01
C LYS A 253 6.43 19.34 -0.95
N ALA A 254 6.41 19.05 -2.25
CA ALA A 254 5.68 19.85 -3.24
C ALA A 254 4.14 19.77 -3.07
N LEU A 255 3.64 18.79 -2.34
CA LEU A 255 2.21 18.59 -2.02
C LEU A 255 1.77 19.31 -0.72
N GLY A 256 2.62 20.17 -0.12
CA GLY A 256 2.21 21.04 0.97
C GLY A 256 2.73 20.69 2.36
N ASP A 257 3.79 19.91 2.46
CA ASP A 257 4.57 19.82 3.71
C ASP A 257 5.36 21.14 3.88
N LEU A 258 4.68 22.18 4.35
CA LEU A 258 5.28 23.45 4.80
C LEU A 258 6.14 23.11 6.02
N GLY A 259 7.37 22.66 5.75
CA GLY A 259 8.37 22.40 6.78
C GLY A 259 8.52 23.65 7.64
N TRP A 260 8.28 23.47 8.93
CA TRP A 260 8.47 24.47 9.97
C TRP A 260 9.73 25.31 9.74
N ALA A 261 9.58 26.58 9.44
CA ALA A 261 10.68 27.54 9.39
C ALA A 261 11.22 27.70 10.81
N GLY A 262 12.48 27.34 11.03
CA GLY A 262 13.17 27.06 12.27
C GLY A 262 13.28 28.18 13.32
N VAL A 263 12.17 28.85 13.69
CA VAL A 263 12.17 29.76 14.85
C VAL A 263 12.17 28.93 16.13
N GLU A 264 13.27 28.98 16.87
CA GLU A 264 13.37 28.38 18.19
C GLU A 264 12.68 29.29 19.21
N PHE A 265 11.60 28.79 19.80
CA PHE A 265 10.97 29.45 20.95
C PHE A 265 11.81 29.23 22.19
N GLY A 266 12.14 30.30 22.89
CA GLY A 266 12.87 30.25 24.18
C GLY A 266 12.13 29.43 25.23
N LYS A 267 12.85 28.99 26.26
CA LYS A 267 12.26 28.19 27.36
C LYS A 267 11.28 29.01 28.22
N GLU A 268 11.31 30.32 28.11
CA GLU A 268 10.43 31.28 28.79
C GLU A 268 8.98 31.24 28.25
N ILE A 269 8.79 30.81 26.99
CA ILE A 269 7.44 30.66 26.41
C ILE A 269 6.87 29.32 26.84
N PRO A 270 5.73 29.28 27.60
CA PRO A 270 5.17 28.06 28.12
C PRO A 270 4.59 27.18 27.00
N ALA A 271 4.35 25.88 27.30
CA ALA A 271 3.58 25.01 26.46
C ALA A 271 2.11 25.48 26.45
N THR A 272 1.44 25.35 25.31
CA THR A 272 0.02 25.69 25.16
C THR A 272 -0.86 24.62 25.80
N THR A 273 -1.86 25.03 26.58
CA THR A 273 -2.88 24.12 27.11
C THR A 273 -3.97 23.90 26.06
N PHE A 274 -4.15 22.66 25.63
CA PHE A 274 -5.23 22.30 24.70
C PHE A 274 -6.53 22.02 25.46
N ILE A 275 -7.58 22.80 25.16
CA ILE A 275 -8.89 22.70 25.78
C ILE A 275 -10.02 22.34 24.79
N GLY A 276 -9.64 22.06 23.54
CA GLY A 276 -10.55 21.85 22.40
C GLY A 276 -11.27 20.50 22.37
N TYR A 277 -11.15 19.64 23.37
CA TYR A 277 -12.00 18.46 23.48
C TYR A 277 -13.45 18.81 23.87
N THR A 278 -13.61 19.85 24.67
CA THR A 278 -14.92 20.28 25.20
C THR A 278 -15.33 21.67 24.71
N ASN A 279 -14.38 22.51 24.36
CA ASN A 279 -14.60 23.91 24.04
C ASN A 279 -14.38 24.16 22.54
N MET A 280 -15.31 24.84 21.89
CA MET A 280 -15.20 25.29 20.50
C MET A 280 -14.74 26.74 20.41
N GLU A 281 -14.79 27.45 21.52
CA GLU A 281 -14.38 28.83 21.69
C GLU A 281 -13.80 29.03 23.08
N ALA A 282 -12.78 29.84 23.21
CA ALA A 282 -12.17 30.18 24.50
C ALA A 282 -11.36 31.49 24.43
N GLU A 283 -11.26 32.17 25.55
CA GLU A 283 -10.28 33.24 25.71
C GLU A 283 -8.88 32.66 25.92
N GLY A 284 -7.88 33.30 25.36
CA GLY A 284 -6.45 32.95 25.52
C GLY A 284 -5.59 34.21 25.42
N LYS A 285 -4.35 34.10 25.90
CA LYS A 285 -3.37 35.18 25.84
C LYS A 285 -2.33 34.86 24.77
N ILE A 286 -2.01 35.84 23.93
CA ILE A 286 -0.91 35.71 22.94
C ILE A 286 0.43 35.72 23.71
N VAL A 287 1.16 34.59 23.64
CA VAL A 287 2.47 34.45 24.32
C VAL A 287 3.63 34.59 23.35
N ALA A 288 3.41 34.44 22.04
CA ALA A 288 4.39 34.72 21.01
C ALA A 288 3.72 35.00 19.65
N ILE A 289 4.37 35.83 18.86
CA ILE A 289 4.01 36.14 17.47
C ILE A 289 5.26 35.90 16.62
N VAL A 290 5.13 35.20 15.51
CA VAL A 290 6.21 35.05 14.52
C VAL A 290 5.69 35.60 13.20
N ALA A 291 6.43 36.53 12.59
CA ALA A 291 6.21 37.03 11.24
C ALA A 291 7.56 37.25 10.58
N ASP A 292 7.65 37.05 9.28
CA ASP A 292 8.90 37.15 8.49
C ASP A 292 10.06 36.32 9.12
N GLU A 293 9.74 35.09 9.61
CA GLU A 293 10.67 34.16 10.24
C GLU A 293 11.33 34.67 11.56
N GLU A 294 10.83 35.76 12.14
CA GLU A 294 11.35 36.35 13.38
C GLU A 294 10.25 36.53 14.42
N LEU A 295 10.65 36.50 15.71
CA LEU A 295 9.77 36.87 16.83
C LEU A 295 9.44 38.37 16.78
N GLN A 296 8.15 38.68 16.76
CA GLN A 296 7.64 40.05 16.71
C GLN A 296 6.89 40.41 18.00
N GLY A 297 6.97 41.65 18.42
CA GLY A 297 6.19 42.16 19.55
C GLY A 297 4.71 42.43 19.18
N ALA A 298 4.45 42.80 17.93
CA ALA A 298 3.12 43.11 17.42
C ALA A 298 3.06 42.97 15.89
N ILE A 299 1.85 42.76 15.35
CA ILE A 299 1.56 42.72 13.91
C ILE A 299 0.37 43.60 13.57
N THR A 300 0.28 44.01 12.29
CA THR A 300 -0.80 44.85 11.76
C THR A 300 -1.55 44.14 10.61
N SER A 301 -2.71 44.66 10.26
CA SER A 301 -3.55 44.14 9.17
C SER A 301 -2.77 43.86 7.89
N GLY A 302 -3.04 42.71 7.27
CA GLY A 302 -2.39 42.23 6.05
C GLY A 302 -1.18 41.32 6.29
N THR A 303 -0.70 41.19 7.54
CA THR A 303 0.47 40.35 7.89
C THR A 303 0.09 38.87 7.97
N ASP A 304 0.85 38.02 7.29
CA ASP A 304 0.85 36.58 7.51
C ASP A 304 1.73 36.25 8.69
N ALA A 305 1.21 35.52 9.68
CA ALA A 305 1.91 35.28 10.94
C ALA A 305 1.57 33.93 11.58
N ILE A 306 2.33 33.59 12.60
CA ILE A 306 2.04 32.47 13.50
C ILE A 306 1.77 33.06 14.88
N LEU A 307 0.61 32.75 15.46
CA LEU A 307 0.27 33.09 16.83
C LEU A 307 0.43 31.88 17.76
N VAL A 308 1.04 32.08 18.91
CA VAL A 308 1.10 31.06 19.97
C VAL A 308 0.31 31.60 21.17
N LEU A 309 -0.66 30.79 21.64
CA LEU A 309 -1.50 31.13 22.79
C LEU A 309 -1.10 30.29 24.01
N ASP A 310 -1.38 30.79 25.21
CA ASP A 310 -1.24 30.05 26.48
C ASP A 310 -2.22 28.88 26.57
N GLN A 311 -3.45 29.05 26.04
CA GLN A 311 -4.44 27.99 25.87
C GLN A 311 -5.20 28.14 24.55
N THR A 312 -5.68 27.01 24.00
CA THR A 312 -6.35 27.02 22.71
C THR A 312 -7.41 25.94 22.58
N PRO A 313 -8.55 26.22 21.90
CA PRO A 313 -9.50 25.19 21.45
C PRO A 313 -9.11 24.55 20.14
N PHE A 314 -8.12 25.08 19.40
CA PHE A 314 -7.69 24.59 18.10
C PHE A 314 -6.91 23.29 18.22
N TYR A 315 -7.35 22.25 17.52
CA TYR A 315 -6.62 21.00 17.37
C TYR A 315 -5.48 21.19 16.37
N ALA A 316 -4.28 20.85 16.76
CA ALA A 316 -3.14 20.81 15.85
C ALA A 316 -3.14 19.51 15.04
N GLU A 317 -2.65 19.55 13.79
CA GLU A 317 -2.52 18.36 12.96
C GLU A 317 -1.65 17.31 13.65
N MET A 318 -2.24 16.16 13.97
CA MET A 318 -1.54 14.99 14.51
C MET A 318 -2.41 13.75 14.47
N GLY A 319 -1.77 12.55 14.49
CA GLY A 319 -2.48 11.27 14.52
C GLY A 319 -3.37 11.03 13.28
N GLY A 320 -3.04 11.66 12.15
CA GLY A 320 -3.82 11.58 10.91
C GLY A 320 -5.04 12.48 10.85
N GLN A 321 -5.39 13.21 11.92
CA GLN A 321 -6.44 14.22 11.89
C GLN A 321 -5.87 15.57 11.47
N VAL A 322 -6.48 16.21 10.47
CA VAL A 322 -6.10 17.57 10.03
C VAL A 322 -6.39 18.62 11.10
N ALA A 323 -5.68 19.75 11.03
CA ALA A 323 -5.86 20.88 11.93
C ALA A 323 -7.22 21.55 11.80
N ASP A 324 -7.62 22.25 12.86
CA ASP A 324 -8.77 23.16 12.80
C ASP A 324 -8.46 24.44 12.07
N HIS A 325 -9.51 25.02 11.52
CA HIS A 325 -9.55 26.39 11.01
C HIS A 325 -10.48 27.22 11.89
N GLY A 326 -10.37 28.54 11.80
CA GLY A 326 -11.23 29.45 12.53
C GLY A 326 -10.66 30.86 12.63
N THR A 327 -11.00 31.56 13.69
CA THR A 327 -10.56 32.95 13.93
C THR A 327 -10.02 33.14 15.33
N ILE A 328 -9.03 34.02 15.45
CA ILE A 328 -8.55 34.56 16.73
C ILE A 328 -8.79 36.06 16.64
N HIS A 329 -9.62 36.62 17.55
CA HIS A 329 -10.07 37.98 17.43
C HIS A 329 -10.12 38.72 18.77
N THR A 330 -10.09 40.04 18.68
CA THR A 330 -10.45 41.00 19.72
C THR A 330 -11.64 41.83 19.25
N GLU A 331 -12.09 42.84 20.01
CA GLU A 331 -13.11 43.79 19.53
C GLU A 331 -12.71 44.56 18.26
N THR A 332 -11.41 44.72 18.01
CA THR A 332 -10.87 45.56 16.93
C THR A 332 -9.96 44.86 15.94
N ALA A 333 -9.62 43.61 16.16
CA ALA A 333 -8.70 42.83 15.32
C ALA A 333 -9.23 41.43 15.07
N GLU A 334 -8.99 40.94 13.84
CA GLU A 334 -9.39 39.59 13.41
C GLU A 334 -8.23 38.92 12.67
N PHE A 335 -7.82 37.76 13.16
CA PHE A 335 -6.82 36.88 12.57
C PHE A 335 -7.48 35.57 12.12
N THR A 336 -7.40 35.27 10.83
CA THR A 336 -7.93 34.04 10.26
C THR A 336 -6.89 32.93 10.38
N VAL A 337 -7.23 31.82 11.03
CA VAL A 337 -6.39 30.63 11.19
C VAL A 337 -6.69 29.63 10.08
N THR A 338 -5.65 29.25 9.33
CA THR A 338 -5.75 28.30 8.21
C THR A 338 -5.06 26.98 8.47
N ASP A 339 -4.18 26.90 9.48
CA ASP A 339 -3.51 25.66 9.92
C ASP A 339 -3.04 25.79 11.36
N VAL A 340 -2.88 24.67 12.06
CA VAL A 340 -2.34 24.61 13.41
C VAL A 340 -1.40 23.42 13.54
N GLN A 341 -0.16 23.70 13.94
CA GLN A 341 0.87 22.69 14.15
C GLN A 341 1.35 22.69 15.60
N LYS A 342 1.76 21.54 16.11
CA LYS A 342 2.31 21.41 17.46
C LYS A 342 3.81 21.10 17.38
N ASN A 343 4.64 21.93 18.03
CA ASN A 343 6.07 21.68 18.09
C ASN A 343 6.45 20.69 19.22
N LYS A 344 7.73 20.26 19.23
CA LYS A 344 8.27 19.36 20.27
C LYS A 344 8.21 19.94 21.68
N GLY A 345 8.14 21.27 21.82
CA GLY A 345 8.01 21.97 23.11
C GLY A 345 6.55 22.11 23.58
N GLY A 346 5.60 21.47 22.91
CA GLY A 346 4.18 21.50 23.29
C GLY A 346 3.45 22.81 22.97
N LYS A 347 4.04 23.68 22.15
CA LYS A 347 3.42 24.93 21.71
C LYS A 347 2.56 24.69 20.48
N PHE A 348 1.32 25.22 20.47
CA PHE A 348 0.42 25.21 19.34
C PHE A 348 0.62 26.48 18.52
N MET A 349 1.04 26.32 17.28
CA MET A 349 1.36 27.38 16.34
C MET A 349 0.16 27.55 15.40
N HIS A 350 -0.55 28.67 15.53
CA HIS A 350 -1.71 29.01 14.71
C HIS A 350 -1.23 29.82 13.49
N TYR A 351 -1.18 29.20 12.34
CA TYR A 351 -0.79 29.83 11.06
C TYR A 351 -1.99 30.54 10.45
N GLY A 352 -1.76 31.75 9.96
CA GLY A 352 -2.85 32.48 9.35
C GLY A 352 -2.47 33.92 8.99
N LYS A 353 -3.50 34.74 8.82
CA LYS A 353 -3.37 36.13 8.40
C LYS A 353 -4.19 37.07 9.26
N LEU A 354 -3.59 38.17 9.65
CA LEU A 354 -4.31 39.27 10.32
C LEU A 354 -5.11 40.06 9.27
N VAL A 355 -6.43 39.89 9.27
CA VAL A 355 -7.34 40.50 8.30
C VAL A 355 -7.60 41.97 8.63
N SER A 356 -7.77 42.28 9.91
CA SER A 356 -8.04 43.65 10.38
C SER A 356 -7.43 43.95 11.72
N GLY A 357 -7.15 45.21 12.00
CA GLY A 357 -6.64 45.71 13.28
C GLY A 357 -5.15 45.46 13.53
N SER A 358 -4.77 45.33 14.79
CA SER A 358 -3.42 45.00 15.26
C SER A 358 -3.50 44.05 16.46
N LEU A 359 -2.51 43.16 16.57
CA LEU A 359 -2.37 42.22 17.70
C LEU A 359 -0.94 42.33 18.24
N ALA A 360 -0.80 42.27 19.57
CA ALA A 360 0.50 42.32 20.27
C ALA A 360 0.65 41.14 21.22
N VAL A 361 1.90 40.81 21.54
CA VAL A 361 2.22 39.83 22.58
C VAL A 361 1.68 40.37 23.91
N GLY A 362 0.90 39.53 24.60
CA GLY A 362 0.25 39.88 25.85
C GLY A 362 -1.23 40.23 25.72
N ASP A 363 -1.74 40.38 24.49
CA ASP A 363 -3.17 40.65 24.27
C ASP A 363 -4.01 39.40 24.64
N THR A 364 -5.17 39.69 25.25
CA THR A 364 -6.21 38.66 25.45
C THR A 364 -7.09 38.62 24.20
N VAL A 365 -7.26 37.43 23.66
CA VAL A 365 -7.98 37.19 22.42
C VAL A 365 -9.03 36.10 22.63
N THR A 366 -10.09 36.14 21.84
CA THR A 366 -11.04 35.03 21.72
C THR A 366 -10.63 34.16 20.54
N ALA A 367 -10.37 32.89 20.81
CA ALA A 367 -10.02 31.87 19.82
C ALA A 367 -11.26 31.01 19.54
N SER A 368 -11.79 31.07 18.32
CA SER A 368 -13.02 30.40 17.89
C SER A 368 -12.74 29.50 16.69
N ILE A 369 -12.98 28.20 16.83
CA ILE A 369 -12.82 27.24 15.72
C ILE A 369 -14.05 27.22 14.83
N ASP A 370 -13.88 26.82 13.56
CA ASP A 370 -14.99 26.46 12.68
C ASP A 370 -15.68 25.19 13.21
N ALA A 371 -16.78 25.39 13.91
CA ALA A 371 -17.53 24.32 14.57
C ALA A 371 -18.16 23.33 13.58
N ALA A 372 -18.53 23.78 12.37
CA ALA A 372 -19.10 22.90 11.34
C ALA A 372 -18.01 21.96 10.79
N ARG A 373 -16.85 22.52 10.45
CA ARG A 373 -15.67 21.76 10.03
C ARG A 373 -15.21 20.76 11.12
N ARG A 374 -15.08 21.18 12.38
CA ARG A 374 -14.72 20.31 13.51
C ARG A 374 -15.69 19.16 13.67
N LYS A 375 -17.00 19.40 13.61
CA LYS A 375 -18.01 18.33 13.70
C LYS A 375 -17.90 17.34 12.56
N ALA A 376 -17.62 17.80 11.33
CA ALA A 376 -17.39 16.92 10.19
C ALA A 376 -16.15 16.03 10.40
N ILE A 377 -15.04 16.60 10.86
CA ILE A 377 -13.81 15.88 11.22
C ILE A 377 -14.08 14.85 12.34
N MET A 378 -14.81 15.22 13.40
CA MET A 378 -15.16 14.30 14.49
C MET A 378 -15.96 13.09 14.01
N ARG A 379 -16.90 13.29 13.05
CA ARG A 379 -17.65 12.19 12.40
C ARG A 379 -16.70 11.29 11.62
N ALA A 380 -15.87 11.85 10.78
CA ALA A 380 -14.91 11.12 9.96
C ALA A 380 -13.90 10.35 10.83
N HIS A 381 -13.40 10.96 11.93
CA HIS A 381 -12.46 10.30 12.83
C HIS A 381 -13.10 9.14 13.58
N SER A 382 -14.33 9.32 14.09
CA SER A 382 -15.05 8.24 14.75
C SER A 382 -15.42 7.13 13.77
N ALA A 383 -15.77 7.46 12.51
CA ALA A 383 -15.97 6.48 11.45
C ALA A 383 -14.69 5.68 11.14
N THR A 384 -13.52 6.30 11.26
CA THR A 384 -12.22 5.62 11.05
C THR A 384 -12.00 4.49 12.05
N HIS A 385 -12.33 4.71 13.32
CA HIS A 385 -12.27 3.68 14.37
C HIS A 385 -13.27 2.54 14.13
N LEU A 386 -14.50 2.87 13.73
CA LEU A 386 -15.51 1.86 13.38
C LEU A 386 -15.09 1.06 12.13
N LEU A 387 -14.42 1.71 11.18
CA LEU A 387 -13.88 1.07 9.99
C LEU A 387 -12.72 0.12 10.34
N ASP A 388 -11.80 0.50 11.23
CA ASP A 388 -10.74 -0.40 11.72
C ASP A 388 -11.32 -1.67 12.32
N TYR A 389 -12.29 -1.52 13.22
CA TYR A 389 -12.99 -2.67 13.80
C TYR A 389 -13.66 -3.55 12.74
N ALA A 390 -14.34 -2.95 11.77
CA ALA A 390 -15.05 -3.68 10.71
C ALA A 390 -14.07 -4.42 9.79
N LEU A 391 -12.93 -3.80 9.43
CA LEU A 391 -11.88 -4.41 8.63
C LEU A 391 -11.30 -5.64 9.33
N ARG A 392 -10.95 -5.52 10.60
CA ARG A 392 -10.43 -6.66 11.38
C ARG A 392 -11.46 -7.77 11.55
N THR A 393 -12.72 -7.41 11.75
CA THR A 393 -13.81 -8.39 11.88
C THR A 393 -14.05 -9.18 10.58
N VAL A 394 -13.98 -8.53 9.42
CA VAL A 394 -14.30 -9.15 8.13
C VAL A 394 -13.09 -9.81 7.48
N LEU A 395 -11.92 -9.16 7.53
CA LEU A 395 -10.70 -9.62 6.87
C LEU A 395 -9.77 -10.43 7.79
N GLY A 396 -9.89 -10.24 9.10
CA GLY A 396 -9.05 -10.85 10.13
C GLY A 396 -8.11 -9.86 10.82
N ASP A 397 -7.54 -10.30 11.95
CA ASP A 397 -6.72 -9.45 12.84
C ASP A 397 -5.45 -8.88 12.21
N HIS A 398 -5.02 -9.42 11.06
CA HIS A 398 -3.87 -8.89 10.30
C HIS A 398 -4.15 -7.54 9.63
N ALA A 399 -5.41 -7.12 9.52
CA ALA A 399 -5.78 -5.84 8.93
C ALA A 399 -5.53 -4.69 9.94
N HIS A 400 -4.24 -4.37 10.16
CA HIS A 400 -3.83 -3.31 11.07
C HIS A 400 -3.66 -1.98 10.35
N GLN A 401 -3.88 -0.87 11.07
CA GLN A 401 -3.62 0.46 10.57
C GLN A 401 -2.15 0.64 10.16
N ALA A 402 -1.93 1.07 8.93
CA ALA A 402 -0.63 1.48 8.39
C ALA A 402 -0.53 3.00 8.22
N GLY A 403 -1.66 3.69 8.17
CA GLY A 403 -1.78 5.14 8.09
C GLY A 403 -3.23 5.59 8.05
N SER A 404 -3.46 6.87 8.33
CA SER A 404 -4.78 7.48 8.23
C SER A 404 -4.68 8.96 7.85
N LEU A 405 -5.73 9.48 7.24
CA LEU A 405 -5.97 10.91 7.05
C LEU A 405 -7.45 11.18 7.24
N VAL A 406 -7.76 12.09 8.14
CA VAL A 406 -9.14 12.43 8.52
C VAL A 406 -9.38 13.90 8.19
N GLU A 407 -10.21 14.13 7.19
CA GLU A 407 -10.60 15.43 6.66
C GLU A 407 -12.11 15.69 6.88
N PRO A 408 -12.61 16.90 6.73
CA PRO A 408 -14.02 17.16 6.96
C PRO A 408 -14.96 16.52 5.94
N ASP A 409 -14.50 16.29 4.72
CA ASP A 409 -15.27 15.78 3.58
C ASP A 409 -14.98 14.31 3.26
N ARG A 410 -13.90 13.74 3.80
CA ARG A 410 -13.53 12.32 3.62
C ARG A 410 -12.65 11.81 4.75
N LEU A 411 -12.57 10.50 4.83
CA LEU A 411 -11.51 9.80 5.56
C LEU A 411 -10.74 8.88 4.61
N ARG A 412 -9.47 8.71 4.90
CA ARG A 412 -8.57 7.76 4.24
C ARG A 412 -7.97 6.85 5.29
N TYR A 413 -8.02 5.57 5.03
CA TYR A 413 -7.50 4.56 5.93
C TYR A 413 -6.61 3.57 5.18
N ASP A 414 -5.34 3.53 5.52
CA ASP A 414 -4.35 2.61 4.98
C ASP A 414 -4.15 1.47 5.97
N PHE A 415 -4.24 0.23 5.51
CA PHE A 415 -4.18 -0.96 6.36
C PHE A 415 -3.41 -2.09 5.71
N THR A 416 -2.85 -2.98 6.54
CA THR A 416 -2.12 -4.15 6.08
C THR A 416 -3.08 -5.21 5.56
N HIS A 417 -2.96 -5.55 4.27
CA HIS A 417 -3.68 -6.66 3.66
C HIS A 417 -2.99 -7.08 2.36
N PHE A 418 -2.96 -8.38 2.10
CA PHE A 418 -2.13 -8.99 1.06
C PHE A 418 -2.78 -9.02 -0.34
N SER A 419 -4.10 -8.84 -0.43
CA SER A 419 -4.86 -8.88 -1.71
C SER A 419 -5.83 -7.71 -1.82
N ALA A 420 -6.40 -7.49 -3.01
CA ALA A 420 -7.51 -6.57 -3.17
C ALA A 420 -8.71 -7.05 -2.34
N VAL A 421 -9.40 -6.12 -1.67
CA VAL A 421 -10.64 -6.42 -0.96
C VAL A 421 -11.74 -6.66 -1.98
N THR A 422 -12.43 -7.78 -1.88
CA THR A 422 -13.50 -8.12 -2.83
C THR A 422 -14.73 -7.22 -2.67
N ALA A 423 -15.53 -7.11 -3.72
CA ALA A 423 -16.77 -6.33 -3.69
C ALA A 423 -17.72 -6.79 -2.55
N ASP A 424 -17.80 -8.09 -2.31
CA ASP A 424 -18.63 -8.65 -1.23
C ASP A 424 -18.09 -8.32 0.15
N GLU A 425 -16.78 -8.32 0.34
CA GLU A 425 -16.13 -7.91 1.59
C GLU A 425 -16.32 -6.41 1.85
N LEU A 426 -16.17 -5.56 0.81
CA LEU A 426 -16.42 -4.11 0.93
C LEU A 426 -17.87 -3.82 1.33
N VAL A 427 -18.83 -4.55 0.77
CA VAL A 427 -20.25 -4.45 1.16
C VAL A 427 -20.45 -4.86 2.62
N LYS A 428 -19.84 -5.97 3.07
CA LYS A 428 -19.92 -6.43 4.47
C LYS A 428 -19.31 -5.42 5.43
N ILE A 429 -18.12 -4.89 5.11
CA ILE A 429 -17.43 -3.88 5.92
C ILE A 429 -18.28 -2.61 6.04
N SER A 430 -18.76 -2.08 4.91
CA SER A 430 -19.59 -0.87 4.89
C SER A 430 -20.90 -1.05 5.66
N ARG A 431 -21.51 -2.24 5.56
CA ARG A 431 -22.72 -2.58 6.30
C ARG A 431 -22.46 -2.69 7.78
N LEU A 432 -21.39 -3.35 8.22
CA LEU A 432 -21.03 -3.47 9.62
C LEU A 432 -20.77 -2.10 10.24
N VAL A 433 -20.03 -1.21 9.57
CA VAL A 433 -19.87 0.18 10.05
C VAL A 433 -21.22 0.88 10.21
N SER A 434 -22.12 0.73 9.22
CA SER A 434 -23.46 1.34 9.28
C SER A 434 -24.31 0.77 10.44
N GLU A 435 -24.22 -0.52 10.73
CA GLU A 435 -24.87 -1.16 11.87
C GLU A 435 -24.35 -0.60 13.20
N LEU A 436 -23.02 -0.47 13.37
CA LEU A 436 -22.40 0.14 14.55
C LEU A 436 -22.80 1.62 14.75
N VAL A 437 -23.01 2.35 13.65
CA VAL A 437 -23.56 3.71 13.70
C VAL A 437 -25.01 3.71 14.17
N LEU A 438 -25.83 2.82 13.63
CA LEU A 438 -27.26 2.72 13.99
C LEU A 438 -27.47 2.24 15.43
N ASP A 439 -26.56 1.46 15.99
CA ASP A 439 -26.59 1.01 17.39
C ASP A 439 -26.52 2.17 18.40
N GLY A 440 -26.01 3.33 17.98
CA GLY A 440 -26.00 4.53 18.83
C GLY A 440 -25.19 4.36 20.10
N MET A 441 -24.04 3.69 20.02
CA MET A 441 -23.19 3.40 21.17
C MET A 441 -22.55 4.66 21.76
N PRO A 442 -22.40 4.77 23.10
CA PRO A 442 -21.64 5.85 23.71
C PRO A 442 -20.15 5.78 23.31
N VAL A 443 -19.56 6.94 23.09
CA VAL A 443 -18.12 7.10 22.85
C VAL A 443 -17.51 7.73 24.10
N GLU A 444 -16.82 6.91 24.87
CA GLU A 444 -16.18 7.34 26.10
C GLU A 444 -14.70 7.58 25.88
N THR A 445 -14.17 8.65 26.47
CA THR A 445 -12.73 8.95 26.45
C THR A 445 -12.22 9.09 27.88
N LYS A 446 -11.11 8.38 28.17
CA LYS A 446 -10.49 8.40 29.51
C LYS A 446 -8.96 8.46 29.37
N GLU A 447 -8.34 9.27 30.21
CA GLU A 447 -6.89 9.23 30.40
C GLU A 447 -6.55 8.24 31.50
N MET A 448 -5.55 7.37 31.22
CA MET A 448 -5.13 6.35 32.18
C MET A 448 -3.66 5.93 31.92
N PRO A 449 -3.01 5.28 32.89
CA PRO A 449 -1.69 4.68 32.66
C PRO A 449 -1.71 3.67 31.52
N ILE A 450 -0.66 3.66 30.70
CA ILE A 450 -0.55 2.76 29.54
C ILE A 450 -0.70 1.28 29.91
N ALA A 451 -0.25 0.89 31.13
CA ALA A 451 -0.38 -0.47 31.63
C ALA A 451 -1.86 -0.87 31.86
N GLU A 452 -2.71 0.07 32.25
CA GLU A 452 -4.17 -0.16 32.42
C GLU A 452 -4.86 -0.20 31.05
N ALA A 453 -4.50 0.70 30.15
CA ALA A 453 -5.02 0.70 28.77
C ALA A 453 -4.77 -0.66 28.06
N LYS A 454 -3.57 -1.22 28.22
CA LYS A 454 -3.23 -2.56 27.69
C LYS A 454 -4.09 -3.68 28.30
N LYS A 455 -4.42 -3.61 29.59
CA LYS A 455 -5.31 -4.60 30.26
C LYS A 455 -6.74 -4.53 29.71
N LEU A 456 -7.19 -3.36 29.25
CA LEU A 456 -8.49 -3.17 28.59
C LEU A 456 -8.50 -3.66 27.14
N GLY A 457 -7.37 -4.17 26.63
CA GLY A 457 -7.23 -4.57 25.23
C GLY A 457 -7.15 -3.40 24.25
N ALA A 458 -6.77 -2.20 24.75
CA ALA A 458 -6.68 -1.03 23.89
C ALA A 458 -5.59 -1.20 22.83
N ILE A 459 -5.97 -0.97 21.58
CA ILE A 459 -5.08 -1.06 20.42
C ILE A 459 -4.20 0.17 20.38
N ALA A 460 -2.89 -0.06 20.22
CA ALA A 460 -1.89 0.97 20.04
C ALA A 460 -1.32 0.88 18.62
N LEU A 461 -1.07 2.01 17.97
CA LEU A 461 -0.39 2.04 16.67
C LEU A 461 1.03 1.51 16.80
N PHE A 462 1.41 0.66 15.87
CA PHE A 462 2.73 0.04 15.86
C PHE A 462 3.82 1.09 15.55
N GLY A 463 4.82 1.20 16.42
CA GLY A 463 5.98 2.09 16.21
C GLY A 463 5.86 3.48 16.82
N GLU A 464 4.72 3.87 17.38
CA GLU A 464 4.58 5.12 18.13
C GLU A 464 5.10 4.99 19.56
N LYS A 465 5.75 6.05 20.04
CA LYS A 465 6.20 6.15 21.43
C LYS A 465 5.12 6.87 22.24
N TYR A 466 4.46 6.12 23.08
CA TYR A 466 3.46 6.65 24.01
C TYR A 466 4.10 7.07 25.33
N GLY A 467 3.56 8.11 25.97
CA GLY A 467 3.91 8.48 27.32
C GLY A 467 3.37 7.51 28.38
N ASP A 468 3.66 7.77 29.64
CA ASP A 468 3.18 6.95 30.77
C ASP A 468 1.64 7.01 30.93
N VAL A 469 1.04 8.14 30.55
CA VAL A 469 -0.42 8.36 30.54
C VAL A 469 -0.87 8.50 29.10
N VAL A 470 -1.92 7.76 28.74
CA VAL A 470 -2.50 7.70 27.39
C VAL A 470 -4.00 7.98 27.42
N ARG A 471 -4.51 8.55 26.34
CA ARG A 471 -5.94 8.76 26.14
C ARG A 471 -6.54 7.56 25.40
N VAL A 472 -7.51 6.90 26.02
CA VAL A 472 -8.23 5.76 25.47
C VAL A 472 -9.59 6.21 24.99
N VAL A 473 -9.94 5.88 23.75
CA VAL A 473 -11.26 6.08 23.15
C VAL A 473 -11.94 4.72 23.07
N ASN A 474 -13.12 4.61 23.68
CA ASN A 474 -13.92 3.39 23.73
C ASN A 474 -15.29 3.64 23.10
N MET A 475 -15.60 2.91 22.04
CA MET A 475 -16.88 2.98 21.32
C MET A 475 -17.68 1.69 21.61
N GLY A 476 -18.45 1.72 22.69
CA GLY A 476 -19.32 0.61 23.10
C GLY A 476 -18.60 -0.73 23.33
N GLY A 477 -17.32 -0.73 23.66
CA GLY A 477 -16.49 -1.93 23.82
C GLY A 477 -16.12 -2.65 22.51
N LYS A 478 -16.55 -2.16 21.35
CA LYS A 478 -16.22 -2.71 20.03
C LYS A 478 -14.88 -2.20 19.53
N SER A 479 -14.68 -0.90 19.46
CA SER A 479 -13.39 -0.27 19.22
C SER A 479 -12.89 0.33 20.53
N VAL A 480 -11.69 -0.08 20.96
CA VAL A 480 -10.99 0.46 22.13
C VAL A 480 -9.56 0.77 21.69
N GLU A 481 -9.21 2.05 21.56
CA GLU A 481 -7.97 2.45 20.90
C GLU A 481 -7.29 3.62 21.63
N LEU A 482 -5.95 3.69 21.55
CA LEU A 482 -5.18 4.83 21.99
C LEU A 482 -5.31 5.94 20.93
N CYS A 483 -6.01 7.02 21.25
CA CYS A 483 -6.26 8.10 20.29
C CYS A 483 -6.31 9.48 20.95
N GLY A 484 -5.50 10.41 20.42
CA GLY A 484 -5.50 11.83 20.83
C GLY A 484 -6.45 12.72 20.03
N GLY A 485 -7.19 12.18 19.05
CA GLY A 485 -8.08 12.95 18.19
C GLY A 485 -9.40 13.37 18.81
N THR A 486 -10.18 14.10 18.03
CA THR A 486 -11.52 14.56 18.47
C THR A 486 -12.60 13.63 17.90
N HIS A 487 -13.57 13.26 18.74
CA HIS A 487 -14.61 12.28 18.41
C HIS A 487 -15.99 12.78 18.74
N VAL A 488 -17.00 12.17 18.11
CA VAL A 488 -18.40 12.32 18.53
C VAL A 488 -18.61 11.61 19.89
N ASP A 489 -19.62 12.01 20.64
CA ASP A 489 -19.96 11.41 21.94
C ASP A 489 -20.87 10.18 21.83
N ASN A 490 -21.40 9.92 20.60
CA ASN A 490 -22.26 8.78 20.30
C ASN A 490 -22.08 8.38 18.84
N THR A 491 -21.99 7.07 18.55
CA THR A 491 -21.75 6.56 17.18
C THR A 491 -22.85 6.97 16.20
N ALA A 492 -24.10 7.15 16.62
CA ALA A 492 -25.18 7.63 15.75
C ALA A 492 -24.90 9.01 15.13
N LYS A 493 -24.09 9.85 15.81
CA LYS A 493 -23.70 11.17 15.30
C LYS A 493 -22.70 11.12 14.14
N VAL A 494 -22.10 9.97 13.86
CA VAL A 494 -21.29 9.73 12.65
C VAL A 494 -22.15 9.95 11.40
N GLY A 495 -23.42 9.55 11.45
CA GLY A 495 -24.33 9.62 10.32
C GLY A 495 -24.08 8.53 9.29
N PRO A 496 -24.67 8.64 8.10
CA PRO A 496 -24.51 7.63 7.05
C PRO A 496 -23.06 7.52 6.61
N PHE A 497 -22.62 6.29 6.32
CA PHE A 497 -21.24 5.95 5.93
C PHE A 497 -21.20 5.22 4.60
N ARG A 498 -20.21 5.51 3.77
CA ARG A 498 -19.97 4.79 2.52
C ARG A 498 -18.48 4.75 2.15
N ILE A 499 -18.01 3.58 1.78
CA ILE A 499 -16.71 3.42 1.12
C ILE A 499 -16.84 3.93 -0.32
N THR A 500 -15.94 4.82 -0.73
CA THR A 500 -15.91 5.42 -2.08
C THR A 500 -14.88 4.77 -2.98
N SER A 501 -13.75 4.33 -2.43
CA SER A 501 -12.70 3.66 -3.19
C SER A 501 -11.93 2.65 -2.35
N GLU A 502 -11.34 1.67 -3.03
CA GLU A 502 -10.36 0.74 -2.48
C GLU A 502 -9.22 0.59 -3.49
N SER A 503 -7.97 0.70 -3.04
CA SER A 503 -6.79 0.66 -3.91
C SER A 503 -5.55 0.14 -3.20
N SER A 504 -4.51 -0.20 -3.97
CA SER A 504 -3.19 -0.53 -3.44
C SER A 504 -2.34 0.72 -3.26
N VAL A 505 -1.66 0.85 -2.13
CA VAL A 505 -0.70 1.93 -1.86
C VAL A 505 0.73 1.42 -2.00
N ALA A 506 0.96 0.25 -1.42
CA ALA A 506 2.24 -0.44 -1.45
C ALA A 506 1.96 -1.94 -1.39
N SER A 507 3.00 -2.74 -1.59
CA SER A 507 2.86 -4.18 -1.39
C SER A 507 2.48 -4.49 0.06
N GLY A 508 1.40 -5.26 0.22
CA GLY A 508 0.87 -5.59 1.54
C GLY A 508 0.12 -4.46 2.24
N VAL A 509 -0.10 -3.31 1.58
CA VAL A 509 -0.87 -2.19 2.13
C VAL A 509 -1.98 -1.78 1.17
N ARG A 510 -3.20 -1.80 1.68
CA ARG A 510 -4.42 -1.38 0.97
C ARG A 510 -4.91 -0.06 1.54
N ARG A 511 -5.60 0.70 0.73
CA ARG A 511 -6.22 1.99 1.07
C ARG A 511 -7.71 1.92 0.86
N ILE A 512 -8.47 2.36 1.85
CA ILE A 512 -9.89 2.68 1.71
C ILE A 512 -10.08 4.18 1.89
N GLU A 513 -10.88 4.78 1.01
CA GLU A 513 -11.44 6.09 1.20
C GLU A 513 -12.94 5.96 1.46
N ALA A 514 -13.46 6.78 2.37
CA ALA A 514 -14.87 6.75 2.73
C ALA A 514 -15.36 8.16 3.09
N VAL A 515 -16.67 8.32 3.03
CA VAL A 515 -17.38 9.55 3.38
C VAL A 515 -18.44 9.27 4.42
N THR A 516 -18.78 10.30 5.22
CA THR A 516 -19.80 10.23 6.27
C THR A 516 -20.53 11.55 6.42
N GLY A 517 -21.68 11.54 7.10
CA GLY A 517 -22.45 12.73 7.39
C GLY A 517 -22.86 13.51 6.14
N GLU A 518 -22.58 14.80 6.11
CA GLU A 518 -22.96 15.70 5.01
C GLU A 518 -22.25 15.36 3.68
N ALA A 519 -20.98 14.95 3.74
CA ALA A 519 -20.25 14.52 2.54
C ALA A 519 -20.92 13.30 1.86
N PHE A 520 -21.49 12.38 2.66
CA PHE A 520 -22.29 11.28 2.11
C PHE A 520 -23.57 11.78 1.43
N LEU A 521 -24.29 12.74 2.04
CA LEU A 521 -25.51 13.30 1.46
C LEU A 521 -25.21 13.96 0.11
N ASN A 522 -24.15 14.77 0.05
CA ASN A 522 -23.69 15.41 -1.16
C ASN A 522 -23.34 14.39 -2.26
N LEU A 523 -22.66 13.29 -1.90
CA LEU A 523 -22.34 12.20 -2.83
C LEU A 523 -23.62 11.56 -3.40
N VAL A 524 -24.62 11.29 -2.55
CA VAL A 524 -25.89 10.69 -2.97
C VAL A 524 -26.66 11.63 -3.89
N ASP A 525 -26.71 12.93 -3.57
CA ASP A 525 -27.36 13.94 -4.40
C ASP A 525 -26.68 14.05 -5.78
N GLU A 526 -25.34 14.07 -5.82
CA GLU A 526 -24.60 14.08 -7.07
C GLU A 526 -24.86 12.82 -7.92
N MET A 527 -24.85 11.64 -7.30
CA MET A 527 -25.18 10.38 -7.98
C MET A 527 -26.59 10.41 -8.56
N ASN A 528 -27.57 10.91 -7.79
CA ASN A 528 -28.96 11.02 -8.22
C ASN A 528 -29.10 12.00 -9.37
N MET A 529 -28.46 13.18 -9.30
CA MET A 529 -28.45 14.13 -10.41
C MET A 529 -27.87 13.54 -11.70
N ARG A 530 -26.78 12.78 -11.59
CA ARG A 530 -26.18 12.09 -12.75
C ARG A 530 -27.12 11.07 -13.36
N LEU A 531 -27.86 10.29 -12.53
CA LEU A 531 -28.85 9.32 -12.98
C LEU A 531 -30.03 10.01 -13.69
N VAL A 532 -30.56 11.09 -13.11
CA VAL A 532 -31.64 11.88 -13.72
C VAL A 532 -31.20 12.44 -15.06
N LYS A 533 -30.01 13.04 -15.14
CA LYS A 533 -29.49 13.59 -16.38
C LYS A 533 -29.26 12.53 -17.45
N ALA A 534 -28.77 11.34 -17.08
CA ALA A 534 -28.61 10.23 -18.01
C ALA A 534 -29.98 9.74 -18.53
N ALA A 535 -30.99 9.68 -17.66
CA ALA A 535 -32.35 9.31 -18.04
C ALA A 535 -32.97 10.35 -19.00
N GLU A 536 -32.78 11.65 -18.73
CA GLU A 536 -33.23 12.73 -19.63
C GLU A 536 -32.60 12.62 -21.04
N LEU A 537 -31.28 12.37 -21.12
CA LEU A 537 -30.58 12.18 -22.41
C LEU A 537 -31.15 11.02 -23.19
N LEU A 538 -31.53 9.93 -22.52
CA LEU A 538 -32.17 8.77 -23.14
C LEU A 538 -33.69 8.88 -23.26
N LYS A 539 -34.29 10.04 -22.88
CA LYS A 539 -35.73 10.30 -22.91
C LYS A 539 -36.52 9.24 -22.14
N THR A 540 -36.11 8.95 -20.92
CA THR A 540 -36.72 7.96 -20.04
C THR A 540 -36.70 8.43 -18.58
N THR A 541 -37.14 7.60 -17.65
CA THR A 541 -37.05 7.83 -16.20
C THR A 541 -35.83 7.10 -15.63
N PRO A 542 -35.29 7.52 -14.46
CA PRO A 542 -34.20 6.80 -13.78
C PRO A 542 -34.48 5.32 -13.55
N MET A 543 -35.74 4.94 -13.29
CA MET A 543 -36.14 3.55 -13.06
C MET A 543 -36.07 2.70 -14.33
N GLU A 544 -36.35 3.29 -15.50
CA GLU A 544 -36.35 2.63 -16.80
C GLU A 544 -35.01 2.78 -17.58
N LEU A 545 -34.01 3.40 -16.96
CA LEU A 545 -32.75 3.75 -17.60
C LEU A 545 -32.04 2.53 -18.23
N ILE A 546 -31.98 1.42 -17.50
CA ILE A 546 -31.31 0.19 -17.95
C ILE A 546 -32.06 -0.39 -19.15
N ASN A 547 -33.38 -0.51 -19.07
CA ASN A 547 -34.22 -1.03 -20.15
C ASN A 547 -34.09 -0.18 -21.41
N LYS A 548 -34.11 1.15 -21.26
CA LYS A 548 -33.96 2.08 -22.39
C LYS A 548 -32.58 2.01 -23.00
N ALA A 549 -31.52 1.93 -22.19
CA ALA A 549 -30.16 1.77 -22.67
C ALA A 549 -30.01 0.47 -23.48
N GLN A 550 -30.54 -0.65 -22.97
CA GLN A 550 -30.53 -1.94 -23.67
C GLN A 550 -31.29 -1.89 -25.00
N SER A 551 -32.49 -1.27 -25.00
CA SER A 551 -33.28 -1.07 -26.21
C SER A 551 -32.54 -0.22 -27.24
N SER A 552 -31.94 0.88 -26.83
CA SER A 552 -31.14 1.75 -27.72
C SER A 552 -29.94 1.01 -28.32
N MET A 553 -29.24 0.19 -27.54
CA MET A 553 -28.12 -0.62 -28.03
C MET A 553 -28.58 -1.67 -29.06
N ASN A 554 -29.74 -2.27 -28.86
CA ASN A 554 -30.32 -3.21 -29.82
C ASN A 554 -30.71 -2.48 -31.11
N GLU A 555 -31.35 -1.32 -31.00
CA GLU A 555 -31.71 -0.47 -32.16
C GLU A 555 -30.47 -0.08 -32.98
N ILE A 556 -29.40 0.33 -32.31
CA ILE A 556 -28.13 0.66 -32.97
C ILE A 556 -27.58 -0.55 -33.74
N ARG A 557 -27.63 -1.75 -33.16
CA ARG A 557 -27.21 -2.98 -33.85
C ARG A 557 -28.04 -3.27 -35.07
N GLU A 558 -29.36 -3.15 -34.98
CA GLU A 558 -30.28 -3.34 -36.11
C GLU A 558 -30.07 -2.31 -37.21
N LEU A 559 -29.85 -1.05 -36.84
CA LEU A 559 -29.52 0.00 -37.80
C LEU A 559 -28.19 -0.26 -38.50
N HIS A 560 -27.15 -0.68 -37.78
CA HIS A 560 -25.87 -1.06 -38.40
C HIS A 560 -26.06 -2.24 -39.39
N GLN A 561 -26.81 -3.29 -39.03
CA GLN A 561 -27.09 -4.40 -39.93
C GLN A 561 -27.89 -3.95 -41.13
N THR A 562 -28.80 -3.00 -40.96
CA THR A 562 -29.61 -2.45 -42.04
C THR A 562 -28.76 -1.61 -43.00
N ILE A 563 -27.86 -0.80 -42.45
CA ILE A 563 -26.88 -0.01 -43.24
C ILE A 563 -26.00 -0.94 -44.07
N GLU A 564 -25.46 -2.00 -43.46
CA GLU A 564 -24.63 -2.97 -44.19
C GLU A 564 -25.42 -3.67 -45.30
N ARG A 565 -26.66 -4.11 -45.03
CA ARG A 565 -27.51 -4.71 -46.06
C ARG A 565 -27.86 -3.72 -47.18
N MET A 566 -28.04 -2.41 -46.86
CA MET A 566 -28.26 -1.36 -47.87
C MET A 566 -27.00 -1.13 -48.69
N LYS A 567 -25.83 -1.09 -48.09
CA LYS A 567 -24.54 -0.99 -48.78
C LYS A 567 -24.34 -2.16 -49.73
N ASP A 568 -24.57 -3.40 -49.26
CA ASP A 568 -24.44 -4.59 -50.09
C ASP A 568 -25.40 -4.56 -51.32
N LYS A 569 -26.65 -4.10 -51.13
CA LYS A 569 -27.58 -3.90 -52.24
C LYS A 569 -27.13 -2.82 -53.24
N LEU A 570 -26.59 -1.71 -52.74
CA LEU A 570 -26.04 -0.64 -53.61
C LEU A 570 -24.83 -1.15 -54.41
N PHE A 571 -23.92 -1.90 -53.75
CA PHE A 571 -22.77 -2.50 -54.44
C PHE A 571 -23.21 -3.55 -55.50
N ALA A 572 -24.19 -4.39 -55.19
CA ALA A 572 -24.72 -5.33 -56.16
C ALA A 572 -25.32 -4.64 -57.38
N GLY A 573 -26.05 -3.52 -57.22
CA GLY A 573 -26.54 -2.69 -58.32
C GLY A 573 -25.43 -2.01 -59.12
N ASP A 574 -24.40 -1.50 -58.40
CA ASP A 574 -23.22 -0.88 -59.01
C ASP A 574 -22.42 -1.89 -59.86
N VAL A 575 -22.29 -3.15 -59.39
CA VAL A 575 -21.57 -4.22 -60.05
C VAL A 575 -22.13 -4.43 -61.48
N ASP A 576 -23.46 -4.48 -61.67
CA ASP A 576 -24.08 -4.68 -62.97
C ASP A 576 -23.74 -3.49 -63.93
N SER A 577 -23.77 -2.27 -63.42
CA SER A 577 -23.41 -1.07 -64.18
C SER A 577 -21.92 -1.05 -64.56
N LEU A 578 -21.06 -1.39 -63.62
CA LEU A 578 -19.60 -1.45 -63.80
C LEU A 578 -19.20 -2.58 -64.78
N MET A 579 -19.84 -3.71 -64.68
CA MET A 579 -19.62 -4.85 -65.61
C MET A 579 -20.11 -4.55 -67.02
N PHE A 580 -21.20 -3.78 -67.16
CA PHE A 580 -21.68 -3.32 -68.47
C PHE A 580 -20.69 -2.36 -69.13
N SER A 581 -20.05 -1.50 -68.37
CA SER A 581 -19.03 -0.56 -68.85
C SER A 581 -17.62 -1.16 -68.98
N ALA A 582 -17.42 -2.43 -68.59
CA ALA A 582 -16.10 -3.06 -68.56
C ALA A 582 -15.55 -3.24 -70.00
N LYS A 583 -14.25 -2.93 -70.16
CA LYS A 583 -13.52 -3.16 -71.43
C LYS A 583 -12.97 -4.57 -71.45
N ASP A 584 -13.13 -5.21 -72.59
CA ASP A 584 -12.55 -6.54 -72.85
C ASP A 584 -11.12 -6.36 -73.37
N VAL A 585 -10.16 -6.92 -72.63
CA VAL A 585 -8.75 -6.86 -73.01
C VAL A 585 -8.18 -8.29 -72.87
N ASN A 586 -7.92 -8.93 -73.98
CA ASN A 586 -7.35 -10.32 -74.03
C ASN A 586 -8.15 -11.34 -73.19
N GLY A 587 -9.47 -11.25 -73.19
CA GLY A 587 -10.35 -12.16 -72.42
C GLY A 587 -10.53 -11.81 -70.95
N LEU A 588 -9.97 -10.68 -70.49
CA LEU A 588 -10.20 -10.14 -69.17
C LEU A 588 -11.14 -8.93 -69.22
N LYS A 589 -12.10 -8.88 -68.30
CA LYS A 589 -12.95 -7.71 -68.08
C LYS A 589 -12.23 -6.68 -67.19
N VAL A 590 -11.88 -5.51 -67.75
CA VAL A 590 -11.19 -4.44 -67.02
C VAL A 590 -12.23 -3.39 -66.58
N VAL A 591 -12.36 -3.20 -65.27
CA VAL A 591 -13.25 -2.23 -64.66
C VAL A 591 -12.42 -1.17 -63.94
N THR A 592 -12.73 0.13 -64.17
CA THR A 592 -12.15 1.24 -63.42
C THR A 592 -13.26 2.11 -62.86
N ALA A 593 -13.24 2.38 -61.57
CA ALA A 593 -14.22 3.23 -60.89
C ALA A 593 -13.62 4.04 -59.77
N SER A 594 -14.12 5.25 -59.60
CA SER A 594 -13.86 6.08 -58.42
C SER A 594 -15.16 6.29 -57.63
N ARG A 595 -15.08 6.26 -56.33
CA ARG A 595 -16.22 6.44 -55.43
C ARG A 595 -15.83 7.41 -54.32
N GLU A 596 -16.46 8.53 -54.27
CA GLU A 596 -16.25 9.51 -53.19
C GLU A 596 -16.85 8.99 -51.87
N ASN A 597 -16.21 9.32 -50.75
CA ASN A 597 -16.63 8.92 -49.38
C ASN A 597 -16.78 7.42 -49.15
N THR A 598 -15.98 6.58 -49.81
CA THR A 598 -15.98 5.13 -49.66
C THR A 598 -14.69 4.68 -48.99
N ASP A 599 -14.78 3.92 -47.89
CA ASP A 599 -13.61 3.42 -47.18
C ASP A 599 -12.95 2.22 -47.92
N ALA A 600 -11.72 1.90 -47.49
CA ALA A 600 -10.93 0.81 -48.11
C ALA A 600 -11.60 -0.57 -47.98
N ASN A 601 -12.41 -0.79 -46.94
CA ASN A 601 -13.12 -2.06 -46.74
C ASN A 601 -14.33 -2.16 -47.67
N ASP A 602 -15.04 -1.06 -47.84
CA ASP A 602 -16.18 -0.97 -48.78
C ASP A 602 -15.70 -1.14 -50.24
N LEU A 603 -14.52 -0.56 -50.61
CA LEU A 603 -13.92 -0.83 -51.91
C LEU A 603 -13.50 -2.27 -52.11
N ARG A 604 -12.99 -2.95 -51.08
CA ARG A 604 -12.65 -4.38 -51.11
C ARG A 604 -13.92 -5.22 -51.34
N LYS A 605 -15.00 -4.93 -50.57
CA LYS A 605 -16.31 -5.62 -50.76
C LYS A 605 -16.81 -5.43 -52.21
N LEU A 606 -16.74 -4.22 -52.77
CA LEU A 606 -17.15 -4.01 -54.17
C LEU A 606 -16.27 -4.82 -55.15
N GLY A 607 -14.97 -4.92 -54.89
CA GLY A 607 -14.05 -5.76 -55.63
C GLY A 607 -14.40 -7.25 -55.56
N ASP A 608 -14.78 -7.72 -54.36
CA ASP A 608 -15.27 -9.11 -54.16
C ASP A 608 -16.56 -9.41 -54.92
N PHE A 609 -17.55 -8.50 -54.91
CA PHE A 609 -18.75 -8.62 -55.67
C PHE A 609 -18.49 -8.65 -57.20
N LEU A 610 -17.55 -7.82 -57.71
CA LEU A 610 -17.14 -7.83 -59.13
C LEU A 610 -16.48 -9.16 -59.50
N ARG A 611 -15.64 -9.74 -58.66
CA ARG A 611 -15.00 -11.03 -58.86
C ARG A 611 -15.98 -12.18 -58.83
N ASP A 612 -16.94 -12.16 -57.91
CA ASP A 612 -17.98 -13.19 -57.80
C ASP A 612 -18.91 -13.19 -59.01
N LYS A 613 -19.17 -12.01 -59.61
CA LYS A 613 -19.95 -11.88 -60.86
C LYS A 613 -19.21 -12.42 -62.08
N ASN A 614 -17.91 -12.19 -62.17
CA ASN A 614 -17.06 -12.74 -63.22
C ASN A 614 -15.60 -12.89 -62.74
N PRO A 615 -15.13 -14.15 -62.59
CA PRO A 615 -13.78 -14.46 -62.10
C PRO A 615 -12.64 -13.86 -62.95
N ASN A 616 -12.90 -13.54 -64.21
CA ASN A 616 -11.92 -12.95 -65.12
C ASN A 616 -11.98 -11.40 -65.11
N THR A 617 -12.34 -10.79 -63.97
CA THR A 617 -12.42 -9.33 -63.84
C THR A 617 -11.15 -8.81 -63.15
N VAL A 618 -10.56 -7.75 -63.73
CA VAL A 618 -9.52 -6.91 -63.13
C VAL A 618 -10.15 -5.56 -62.78
N ALA A 619 -10.19 -5.20 -61.50
CA ALA A 619 -10.80 -3.95 -61.06
C ALA A 619 -9.76 -3.02 -60.45
N ALA A 620 -9.74 -1.78 -60.88
CA ALA A 620 -9.03 -0.65 -60.28
C ALA A 620 -10.07 0.29 -59.66
N LEU A 621 -10.17 0.23 -58.30
CA LEU A 621 -11.16 0.98 -57.54
C LEU A 621 -10.44 2.04 -56.69
N GLY A 622 -10.89 3.30 -56.75
CA GLY A 622 -10.34 4.42 -55.95
C GLY A 622 -11.45 5.11 -55.16
N ALA A 623 -11.05 5.73 -54.00
CA ALA A 623 -11.91 6.57 -53.18
C ALA A 623 -11.52 8.03 -53.29
#